data_b22043d40a934af526d7f8205b02cc7f
#
_entry.id   b22043d40a934af526d7f8205b02cc7f
#
_cell.length_a   1.000
_cell.length_b   1.000
_cell.length_c   1.000
_cell.angle_alpha   90.00
_cell.angle_beta   90.00
_cell.angle_gamma   90.00
#
_symmetry.space_group_name_H-M   'P 1'
#
loop_
_entity.id
_entity.type
_entity.pdbx_description
1 polymer ?
#
loop_
_entity_poly.entity_id
_entity_poly.type
_entity_poly.pdbx_seq_one_letter_code
_entity_poly.pdbx_strand_id
1 'polypeptide(L)'
;MRKPSQRVTFEGSGGCTLAARLDVPAQPPVAYALFAHCFTCSKDLLAAGRIAAALNGQGIAVLRFDFTGLGASEGDFGNTDFSSNVDDLVHAAAWLREHHAAPQLLVGHSLGGAAVLSAARRIPEVTA
;
A
#
# COMPACT_ATOMS: atom_id res chain seq x y z
N MET A 1 -16.03 16.62 -3.15
CA MET A 1 -14.65 16.79 -3.60
C MET A 1 -13.71 15.93 -2.78
N ARG A 2 -12.81 15.24 -3.43
CA ARG A 2 -11.80 14.40 -2.82
C ARG A 2 -10.75 15.23 -2.09
N LYS A 3 -10.26 14.73 -0.96
CA LYS A 3 -9.12 15.36 -0.26
C LYS A 3 -7.84 15.12 -1.07
N PRO A 4 -6.84 16.02 -0.99
CA PRO A 4 -5.56 15.78 -1.64
C PRO A 4 -4.86 14.56 -1.04
N SER A 5 -4.04 13.89 -1.87
CA SER A 5 -3.23 12.76 -1.44
C SER A 5 -2.21 13.21 -0.39
N GLN A 6 -2.09 12.47 0.69
CA GLN A 6 -1.16 12.77 1.78
C GLN A 6 0.10 11.92 1.65
N ARG A 7 1.25 12.55 1.79
CA ARG A 7 2.52 11.82 1.87
C ARG A 7 2.68 11.27 3.28
N VAL A 8 2.98 9.98 3.37
CA VAL A 8 3.27 9.33 4.64
C VAL A 8 4.50 8.43 4.48
N THR A 9 5.13 8.09 5.59
CA THR A 9 6.25 7.16 5.60
C THR A 9 6.07 6.16 6.71
N PHE A 10 6.64 4.98 6.54
CA PHE A 10 6.67 3.96 7.58
C PHE A 10 7.92 3.10 7.41
N GLU A 11 8.25 2.33 8.44
CA GLU A 11 9.41 1.45 8.42
C GLU A 11 9.04 0.12 7.76
N GLY A 12 9.81 -0.27 6.73
CA GLY A 12 9.62 -1.52 6.01
C GLY A 12 10.38 -2.68 6.62
N SER A 13 10.42 -3.79 5.89
CA SER A 13 10.95 -5.08 6.34
C SER A 13 12.43 -5.05 6.75
N GLY A 14 13.23 -4.21 6.08
CA GLY A 14 14.66 -4.09 6.38
C GLY A 14 15.01 -2.92 7.31
N GLY A 15 14.03 -2.30 7.94
CA GLY A 15 14.25 -1.11 8.76
C GLY A 15 14.40 0.17 7.95
N CYS A 16 14.28 0.11 6.63
CA CYS A 16 14.35 1.28 5.76
C CYS A 16 13.03 2.04 5.77
N THR A 17 13.10 3.36 5.56
CA THR A 17 11.91 4.19 5.45
C THR A 17 11.28 4.00 4.07
N LEU A 18 10.02 3.62 4.05
CA LEU A 18 9.25 3.45 2.82
C LEU A 18 8.35 4.66 2.62
N ALA A 19 8.28 5.12 1.37
CA ALA A 19 7.45 6.24 0.97
C ALA A 19 6.07 5.76 0.55
N ALA A 20 5.04 6.49 0.96
CA ALA A 20 3.66 6.13 0.67
C ALA A 20 2.81 7.37 0.43
N ARG A 21 1.63 7.14 -0.12
CA ARG A 21 0.57 8.14 -0.23
C ARG A 21 -0.72 7.55 0.29
N LEU A 22 -1.40 8.33 1.12
CA LEU A 22 -2.71 7.97 1.62
C LEU A 22 -3.76 8.83 0.90
N ASP A 23 -4.62 8.17 0.15
CA ASP A 23 -5.71 8.81 -0.57
C ASP A 23 -7.00 8.56 0.19
N VAL A 24 -7.60 9.62 0.72
CA VAL A 24 -8.82 9.50 1.52
C VAL A 24 -10.00 10.15 0.80
N PRO A 25 -11.21 9.58 0.94
CA PRO A 25 -12.41 10.18 0.36
C PRO A 25 -12.79 11.47 1.11
N ALA A 26 -13.71 12.25 0.50
CA ALA A 26 -14.21 13.49 1.12
C ALA A 26 -14.95 13.22 2.43
N GLN A 27 -15.66 12.10 2.51
CA GLN A 27 -16.37 11.67 3.72
C GLN A 27 -15.49 10.68 4.51
N PRO A 28 -15.80 10.43 5.80
CA PRO A 28 -15.05 9.44 6.56
C PRO A 28 -15.05 8.08 5.85
N PRO A 29 -13.90 7.42 5.76
CA PRO A 29 -13.82 6.15 5.02
C PRO A 29 -14.68 5.05 5.64
N VAL A 30 -15.31 4.24 4.80
CA VAL A 30 -16.03 3.03 5.24
C VAL A 30 -15.09 1.83 5.34
N ALA A 31 -13.96 1.87 4.64
CA ALA A 31 -12.94 0.83 4.67
C ALA A 31 -11.61 1.40 4.17
N TYR A 32 -10.53 0.67 4.43
CA TYR A 32 -9.19 0.99 3.93
C TYR A 32 -8.71 -0.12 3.00
N ALA A 33 -8.04 0.28 1.93
CA ALA A 33 -7.38 -0.62 0.99
C ALA A 33 -5.88 -0.39 1.00
N LEU A 34 -5.12 -1.44 0.74
CA LEU A 34 -3.68 -1.38 0.57
C LEU A 34 -3.36 -1.77 -0.87
N PHE A 35 -2.63 -0.91 -1.58
CA PHE A 35 -2.29 -1.11 -2.99
C PHE A 35 -0.81 -1.45 -3.13
N ALA A 36 -0.53 -2.59 -3.79
CA ALA A 36 0.82 -3.04 -4.11
C ALA A 36 1.05 -2.96 -5.63
N HIS A 37 1.98 -2.10 -6.05
CA HIS A 37 2.32 -1.93 -7.47
C HIS A 37 3.22 -3.06 -7.98
N CYS A 38 3.43 -3.13 -9.30
CA CYS A 38 4.42 -4.04 -9.88
C CYS A 38 5.84 -3.56 -9.49
N PHE A 39 6.82 -4.49 -9.52
CA PHE A 39 8.17 -4.18 -9.04
C PHE A 39 8.95 -3.26 -9.99
N THR A 40 8.47 -3.03 -11.20
CA THR A 40 9.04 -2.05 -12.14
C THR A 40 8.30 -0.71 -12.13
N CYS A 41 7.34 -0.53 -11.22
CA CYS A 41 6.47 0.63 -11.13
C CYS A 41 6.74 1.40 -9.84
N SER A 42 5.84 2.31 -9.50
CA SER A 42 5.85 3.01 -8.21
C SER A 42 4.41 3.35 -7.82
N LYS A 43 4.25 3.81 -6.56
CA LYS A 43 2.97 4.29 -6.06
C LYS A 43 2.42 5.48 -6.86
N ASP A 44 3.31 6.20 -7.57
CA ASP A 44 2.95 7.41 -8.32
C ASP A 44 2.57 7.11 -9.77
N LEU A 45 2.52 5.83 -10.17
CA LEU A 45 2.03 5.44 -11.47
C LEU A 45 0.61 5.97 -11.67
N LEU A 46 0.32 6.50 -12.88
CA LEU A 46 -0.98 7.10 -13.19
C LEU A 46 -2.15 6.14 -12.91
N ALA A 47 -1.98 4.86 -13.26
CA ALA A 47 -3.01 3.84 -13.02
C ALA A 47 -3.30 3.67 -11.54
N ALA A 48 -2.27 3.69 -10.68
CA ALA A 48 -2.44 3.58 -9.23
C ALA A 48 -3.28 4.76 -8.69
N GLY A 49 -2.99 5.97 -9.16
CA GLY A 49 -3.76 7.16 -8.77
C GLY A 49 -5.22 7.08 -9.21
N ARG A 50 -5.47 6.56 -10.42
CA ARG A 50 -6.84 6.39 -10.94
C ARG A 50 -7.61 5.33 -10.17
N ILE A 51 -6.97 4.22 -9.80
CA ILE A 51 -7.60 3.19 -8.99
C ILE A 51 -7.94 3.75 -7.61
N ALA A 52 -6.99 4.47 -7.00
CA ALA A 52 -7.23 5.11 -5.70
C ALA A 52 -8.41 6.09 -5.77
N ALA A 53 -8.48 6.89 -6.84
CA ALA A 53 -9.59 7.82 -7.03
C ALA A 53 -10.94 7.11 -7.16
N ALA A 54 -10.98 6.00 -7.90
CA ALA A 54 -12.19 5.20 -8.08
C ALA A 54 -12.65 4.60 -6.75
N LEU A 55 -11.71 4.07 -5.96
CA LEU A 55 -12.03 3.52 -4.64
C LEU A 55 -12.48 4.61 -3.67
N ASN A 56 -11.87 5.79 -3.71
CA ASN A 56 -12.33 6.94 -2.93
C ASN A 56 -13.78 7.29 -3.27
N GLY A 57 -14.18 7.16 -4.54
CA GLY A 57 -15.56 7.36 -4.96
C GLY A 57 -16.54 6.39 -4.32
N GLN A 58 -16.06 5.25 -3.84
CA GLN A 58 -16.86 4.25 -3.12
C GLN A 58 -16.70 4.38 -1.59
N GLY A 59 -16.05 5.42 -1.11
CA GLY A 59 -15.83 5.63 0.32
C GLY A 59 -14.66 4.86 0.89
N ILE A 60 -13.77 4.31 0.05
CA ILE A 60 -12.63 3.51 0.48
C ILE A 60 -11.37 4.36 0.42
N ALA A 61 -10.64 4.47 1.53
CA ALA A 61 -9.33 5.09 1.57
C ALA A 61 -8.29 4.10 1.08
N VAL A 62 -7.23 4.60 0.43
CA VAL A 62 -6.20 3.75 -0.17
C VAL A 62 -4.82 4.20 0.29
N LEU A 63 -4.03 3.27 0.82
CA LEU A 63 -2.60 3.46 1.04
C LEU A 63 -1.84 2.83 -0.12
N ARG A 64 -1.10 3.66 -0.84
CA ARG A 64 -0.17 3.24 -1.90
C ARG A 64 1.24 3.46 -1.40
N PHE A 65 2.12 2.49 -1.56
CA PHE A 65 3.50 2.64 -1.09
C PHE A 65 4.48 2.07 -2.11
N ASP A 66 5.73 2.49 -2.00
CA ASP A 66 6.84 1.95 -2.78
C ASP A 66 7.53 0.88 -1.95
N PHE A 67 7.73 -0.30 -2.52
CA PHE A 67 8.49 -1.37 -1.88
C PHE A 67 9.93 -0.92 -1.59
N THR A 68 10.59 -1.59 -0.65
CA THR A 68 12.01 -1.32 -0.33
C THR A 68 12.85 -1.24 -1.61
N GLY A 69 13.57 -0.14 -1.75
CA GLY A 69 14.48 0.09 -2.88
C GLY A 69 13.82 0.53 -4.17
N LEU A 70 12.49 0.72 -4.20
CA LEU A 70 11.75 1.17 -5.38
C LEU A 70 11.18 2.56 -5.16
N GLY A 71 10.96 3.28 -6.27
CA GLY A 71 10.36 4.61 -6.23
C GLY A 71 11.11 5.55 -5.30
N ALA A 72 10.41 6.16 -4.36
CA ALA A 72 10.95 7.10 -3.37
C ALA A 72 11.33 6.43 -2.04
N SER A 73 11.17 5.10 -1.92
CA SER A 73 11.54 4.36 -0.72
C SER A 73 13.03 4.15 -0.63
N GLU A 74 13.55 4.09 0.59
CA GLU A 74 14.96 3.78 0.86
C GLU A 74 15.26 2.31 0.63
N GLY A 75 16.54 1.99 0.64
CA GLY A 75 17.03 0.62 0.55
C GLY A 75 17.48 0.25 -0.84
N ASP A 76 17.83 -1.02 -1.02
CA ASP A 76 18.31 -1.57 -2.28
C ASP A 76 17.44 -2.77 -2.66
N PHE A 77 16.69 -2.63 -3.74
CA PHE A 77 15.80 -3.69 -4.22
C PHE A 77 16.58 -4.96 -4.57
N GLY A 78 17.82 -4.83 -5.02
CA GLY A 78 18.68 -5.98 -5.32
C GLY A 78 18.98 -6.86 -4.11
N ASN A 79 18.84 -6.32 -2.90
CA ASN A 79 19.02 -7.07 -1.65
C ASN A 79 17.71 -7.58 -1.07
N THR A 80 16.59 -7.41 -1.78
CA THR A 80 15.27 -7.91 -1.34
C THR A 80 14.96 -9.24 -2.02
N ASP A 81 14.00 -9.96 -1.46
CA ASP A 81 13.43 -11.14 -2.05
C ASP A 81 11.91 -11.08 -1.93
N PHE A 82 11.23 -12.09 -2.47
CA PHE A 82 9.77 -12.11 -2.43
C PHE A 82 9.25 -12.08 -0.99
N SER A 83 9.90 -12.79 -0.09
CA SER A 83 9.50 -12.84 1.32
C SER A 83 9.60 -11.45 1.98
N SER A 84 10.69 -10.70 1.74
CA SER A 84 10.83 -9.35 2.28
C SER A 84 9.84 -8.38 1.64
N ASN A 85 9.48 -8.57 0.38
CA ASN A 85 8.45 -7.75 -0.27
C ASN A 85 7.07 -7.99 0.36
N VAL A 86 6.75 -9.24 0.69
CA VAL A 86 5.53 -9.56 1.45
C VAL A 86 5.58 -8.91 2.83
N ASP A 87 6.74 -8.91 3.49
CA ASP A 87 6.92 -8.26 4.79
C ASP A 87 6.66 -6.75 4.71
N ASP A 88 7.09 -6.09 3.62
CA ASP A 88 6.78 -4.67 3.41
C ASP A 88 5.27 -4.43 3.43
N LEU A 89 4.49 -5.30 2.78
CA LEU A 89 3.03 -5.24 2.79
C LEU A 89 2.45 -5.39 4.20
N VAL A 90 2.98 -6.33 4.96
CA VAL A 90 2.52 -6.55 6.35
C VAL A 90 2.84 -5.33 7.21
N HIS A 91 4.02 -4.71 7.01
CA HIS A 91 4.37 -3.47 7.71
C HIS A 91 3.45 -2.31 7.32
N ALA A 92 3.09 -2.20 6.05
CA ALA A 92 2.13 -1.18 5.59
C ALA A 92 0.76 -1.38 6.26
N ALA A 93 0.30 -2.62 6.34
CA ALA A 93 -0.95 -2.96 7.01
C ALA A 93 -0.90 -2.60 8.49
N ALA A 94 0.22 -2.87 9.15
CA ALA A 94 0.41 -2.52 10.55
C ALA A 94 0.36 -1.00 10.76
N TRP A 95 0.98 -0.25 9.86
CA TRP A 95 0.94 1.22 9.92
C TRP A 95 -0.50 1.73 9.83
N LEU A 96 -1.29 1.20 8.88
CA LEU A 96 -2.70 1.56 8.76
C LEU A 96 -3.47 1.22 10.04
N ARG A 97 -3.24 0.04 10.59
CA ARG A 97 -3.92 -0.42 11.81
C ARG A 97 -3.64 0.50 12.99
N GLU A 98 -2.40 0.98 13.10
CA GLU A 98 -1.99 1.85 14.21
C GLU A 98 -2.48 3.28 14.06
N HIS A 99 -2.52 3.81 12.84
CA HIS A 99 -2.80 5.22 12.61
C HIS A 99 -4.23 5.50 12.14
N HIS A 100 -4.90 4.50 11.58
CA HIS A 100 -6.25 4.62 11.03
C HIS A 100 -7.05 3.36 11.34
N ALA A 101 -7.21 2.49 10.33
CA ALA A 101 -7.84 1.19 10.49
C ALA A 101 -7.15 0.20 9.55
N ALA A 102 -7.05 -1.05 9.98
CA ALA A 102 -6.42 -2.10 9.18
C ALA A 102 -7.11 -2.25 7.81
N PRO A 103 -6.35 -2.60 6.76
CA PRO A 103 -6.95 -2.77 5.44
C PRO A 103 -7.86 -3.99 5.42
N GLN A 104 -9.03 -3.83 4.83
CA GLN A 104 -9.96 -4.91 4.54
C GLN A 104 -9.85 -5.38 3.10
N LEU A 105 -9.22 -4.56 2.24
CA LEU A 105 -9.07 -4.82 0.82
C LEU A 105 -7.60 -4.72 0.44
N LEU A 106 -7.10 -5.70 -0.30
CA LEU A 106 -5.78 -5.64 -0.92
C LEU A 106 -5.95 -5.56 -2.43
N VAL A 107 -5.20 -4.66 -3.06
CA VAL A 107 -5.17 -4.51 -4.52
C VAL A 107 -3.74 -4.69 -4.96
N GLY A 108 -3.50 -5.64 -5.86
CA GLY A 108 -2.16 -5.91 -6.36
C GLY A 108 -2.12 -5.90 -7.87
N HIS A 109 -1.01 -5.42 -8.43
CA HIS A 109 -0.78 -5.34 -9.86
C HIS A 109 0.48 -6.14 -10.21
N SER A 110 0.35 -7.14 -11.09
CA SER A 110 1.47 -7.96 -11.56
C SER A 110 2.16 -8.67 -10.38
N LEU A 111 3.45 -8.47 -10.15
CA LEU A 111 4.17 -9.05 -9.00
C LEU A 111 3.60 -8.57 -7.67
N GLY A 112 3.06 -7.35 -7.62
CA GLY A 112 2.31 -6.87 -6.46
C GLY A 112 1.09 -7.74 -6.19
N GLY A 113 0.45 -8.27 -7.23
CA GLY A 113 -0.67 -9.21 -7.09
C GLY A 113 -0.25 -10.51 -6.41
N ALA A 114 0.90 -11.06 -6.79
CA ALA A 114 1.44 -12.25 -6.11
C ALA A 114 1.75 -11.95 -4.64
N ALA A 115 2.33 -10.79 -4.36
CA ALA A 115 2.69 -10.39 -3.02
C ALA A 115 1.45 -10.23 -2.13
N VAL A 116 0.36 -9.63 -2.63
CA VAL A 116 -0.86 -9.47 -1.83
C VAL A 116 -1.53 -10.80 -1.53
N LEU A 117 -1.48 -11.76 -2.47
CA LEU A 117 -2.02 -13.10 -2.22
C LEU A 117 -1.27 -13.78 -1.07
N SER A 118 0.05 -13.64 -1.03
CA SER A 118 0.85 -14.20 0.06
C SER A 118 0.65 -13.45 1.38
N ALA A 119 0.53 -12.13 1.32
CA ALA A 119 0.36 -11.29 2.51
C ALA A 119 -1.02 -11.45 3.15
N ALA A 120 -2.05 -11.79 2.38
CA ALA A 120 -3.43 -11.85 2.85
C ALA A 120 -3.59 -12.75 4.08
N ARG A 121 -2.84 -13.84 4.15
CA ARG A 121 -2.87 -14.75 5.30
C ARG A 121 -2.31 -14.15 6.58
N ARG A 122 -1.49 -13.10 6.47
CA ARG A 122 -0.82 -12.44 7.59
C ARG A 122 -1.50 -11.14 7.99
N ILE A 123 -2.59 -10.78 7.33
CA ILE A 123 -3.37 -9.57 7.60
C ILE A 123 -4.81 -10.03 7.87
N PRO A 124 -5.14 -10.34 9.13
CA PRO A 124 -6.40 -11.03 9.45
C PRO A 124 -7.65 -10.22 9.13
N GLU A 125 -7.55 -8.90 9.01
CA GLU A 125 -8.69 -8.04 8.72
C GLU A 125 -9.11 -8.06 7.25
N VAL A 126 -8.27 -8.61 6.35
CA VAL A 126 -8.54 -8.62 4.91
C VAL A 126 -9.70 -9.56 4.59
N THR A 127 -10.68 -9.03 3.82
CA THR A 127 -11.85 -9.78 3.36
C THR A 127 -11.92 -9.88 1.83
N ALA A 128 -11.14 -9.06 1.11
CA ALA A 128 -11.12 -9.06 -0.35
C ALA A 128 -9.77 -8.62 -0.90
#